data_c2553ebad8e087007cd93d15a1345eff
#
_entry.id   c2553ebad8e087007cd93d15a1345eff
#
_cell.length_a   1.000
_cell.length_b   1.000
_cell.length_c   1.000
_cell.angle_alpha   90.00
_cell.angle_beta   90.00
_cell.angle_gamma   90.00
#
_symmetry.space_group_name_H-M   'P 1'
#
loop_
_entity.id
_entity.type
_entity.pdbx_description
1 polymer ?
#
loop_
_entity_poly.entity_id
_entity_poly.type
_entity_poly.pdbx_seq_one_letter_code
_entity_poly.pdbx_strand_id
1 'polypeptide(L)'
;DDEASKGAPTMAKYGSEGARTVLVCCTGGEEGDVANPTMRNPGEPFHEVVGDEEKALLATLRPLELARSAEIIGFHRVEMLGYRDSGMLDSPANANPACFHMADMDEAVGRLVKVIREERPHVLVTYNDDHSGYPHPDHVKVHEISVRAFDRAADDEWYPEFGEPWQPLKFYYSAWSRMRITAIHE
;
A
#
# COMPACT_ATOMS: atom_id res chain seq x y z
N ASP A 1 4.46 -0.37 -6.43
CA ASP A 1 5.90 -0.14 -6.36
C ASP A 1 6.43 0.13 -4.94
N ASP A 2 5.56 0.52 -4.01
CA ASP A 2 5.96 0.76 -2.62
C ASP A 2 6.38 -0.53 -1.90
N GLU A 3 5.77 -1.67 -2.19
CA GLU A 3 6.16 -2.97 -1.68
C GLU A 3 7.62 -3.30 -2.04
N ALA A 4 8.05 -2.89 -3.24
CA ALA A 4 9.42 -3.09 -3.71
C ALA A 4 10.40 -2.07 -3.11
N SER A 5 10.03 -0.77 -3.12
CA SER A 5 10.93 0.31 -2.71
C SER A 5 11.08 0.47 -1.19
N LYS A 6 10.05 0.16 -0.42
CA LYS A 6 9.99 0.43 1.02
C LYS A 6 10.36 -0.75 1.91
N GLY A 7 10.02 -1.97 1.54
CA GLY A 7 10.13 -3.10 2.44
C GLY A 7 10.66 -4.41 1.86
N ALA A 8 10.87 -4.53 0.55
CA ALA A 8 11.18 -5.79 -0.12
C ALA A 8 12.34 -6.59 0.51
N PRO A 9 13.53 -6.01 0.78
CA PRO A 9 14.62 -6.78 1.38
C PRO A 9 14.28 -7.36 2.75
N THR A 10 13.52 -6.61 3.56
CA THR A 10 13.08 -7.04 4.88
C THR A 10 12.09 -8.18 4.77
N MET A 11 11.08 -8.05 3.90
CA MET A 11 10.06 -9.07 3.70
C MET A 11 10.62 -10.34 3.09
N ALA A 12 11.49 -10.24 2.09
CA ALA A 12 12.17 -11.36 1.49
C ALA A 12 13.04 -12.13 2.50
N LYS A 13 13.79 -11.38 3.34
CA LYS A 13 14.62 -11.99 4.40
C LYS A 13 13.76 -12.77 5.38
N TYR A 14 12.78 -12.14 6.01
CA TYR A 14 11.96 -12.81 7.01
C TYR A 14 11.11 -13.92 6.41
N GLY A 15 10.60 -13.77 5.19
CA GLY A 15 9.91 -14.83 4.46
C GLY A 15 10.80 -16.06 4.25
N SER A 16 12.07 -15.87 3.86
CA SER A 16 13.04 -16.96 3.71
C SER A 16 13.42 -17.64 5.02
N GLU A 17 13.25 -16.96 6.15
CA GLU A 17 13.45 -17.49 7.51
C GLU A 17 12.19 -18.15 8.09
N GLY A 18 11.12 -18.28 7.30
CA GLY A 18 9.88 -18.95 7.66
C GLY A 18 8.80 -18.07 8.28
N ALA A 19 8.97 -16.75 8.30
CA ALA A 19 7.89 -15.85 8.70
C ALA A 19 6.82 -15.76 7.61
N ARG A 20 5.54 -15.79 8.01
CA ARG A 20 4.43 -15.48 7.11
C ARG A 20 4.38 -13.97 6.87
N THR A 21 4.48 -13.55 5.62
CA THR A 21 4.45 -12.16 5.18
C THR A 21 3.18 -11.88 4.38
N VAL A 22 2.48 -10.80 4.74
CA VAL A 22 1.25 -10.35 4.08
C VAL A 22 1.41 -8.90 3.64
N LEU A 23 1.07 -8.62 2.40
CA LEU A 23 1.04 -7.28 1.85
C LEU A 23 -0.40 -6.78 1.80
N VAL A 24 -0.66 -5.61 2.40
CA VAL A 24 -1.95 -4.93 2.29
C VAL A 24 -1.76 -3.70 1.41
N CYS A 25 -2.47 -3.67 0.28
CA CYS A 25 -2.50 -2.54 -0.65
C CYS A 25 -3.86 -1.85 -0.57
N CYS A 26 -3.87 -0.55 -0.35
CA CYS A 26 -5.11 0.21 -0.24
C CYS A 26 -5.73 0.51 -1.59
N THR A 27 -4.91 0.77 -2.62
CA THR A 27 -5.34 1.27 -3.93
C THR A 27 -4.72 0.47 -5.08
N GLY A 28 -5.32 0.59 -6.26
CA GLY A 28 -4.87 -0.10 -7.47
C GLY A 28 -3.78 0.61 -8.27
N GLY A 29 -3.43 1.86 -7.93
CA GLY A 29 -2.39 2.64 -8.63
C GLY A 29 -2.83 3.23 -9.97
N GLU A 30 -4.13 3.50 -10.14
CA GLU A 30 -4.73 3.98 -11.39
C GLU A 30 -4.30 5.40 -11.77
N GLU A 31 -3.91 6.21 -10.78
CA GLU A 31 -3.44 7.59 -10.99
C GLU A 31 -1.91 7.69 -11.10
N GLY A 32 -1.22 6.55 -11.16
CA GLY A 32 0.22 6.51 -11.34
C GLY A 32 0.69 6.95 -12.72
N ASP A 33 2.00 7.09 -12.88
CA ASP A 33 2.66 7.43 -14.12
C ASP A 33 3.29 6.21 -14.80
N VAL A 34 3.36 6.23 -16.13
CA VAL A 34 4.13 5.28 -16.92
C VAL A 34 5.60 5.73 -16.92
N ALA A 35 6.35 5.33 -15.89
CA ALA A 35 7.73 5.77 -15.67
C ALA A 35 8.73 5.20 -16.69
N ASN A 36 8.45 4.03 -17.27
CA ASN A 36 9.32 3.42 -18.28
C ASN A 36 8.98 3.94 -19.68
N PRO A 37 9.81 4.79 -20.31
CA PRO A 37 9.51 5.38 -21.60
C PRO A 37 9.40 4.34 -22.73
N THR A 38 10.02 3.16 -22.58
CA THR A 38 9.94 2.11 -23.61
C THR A 38 8.53 1.54 -23.75
N MET A 39 7.70 1.62 -22.71
CA MET A 39 6.29 1.20 -22.75
C MET A 39 5.43 2.05 -23.71
N ARG A 40 5.96 3.16 -24.21
CA ARG A 40 5.30 4.06 -25.17
C ARG A 40 5.81 3.87 -26.61
N ASN A 41 6.71 2.93 -26.85
CA ASN A 41 7.22 2.64 -28.20
C ASN A 41 6.12 1.96 -29.06
N PRO A 42 6.24 2.03 -30.42
CA PRO A 42 5.35 1.29 -31.29
C PRO A 42 5.25 -0.20 -30.95
N GLY A 43 4.02 -0.69 -30.75
CA GLY A 43 3.77 -2.07 -30.37
C GLY A 43 3.69 -2.33 -28.86
N GLU A 44 4.02 -1.35 -28.02
CA GLU A 44 3.92 -1.46 -26.57
C GLU A 44 2.55 -0.98 -26.05
N PRO A 45 2.13 -1.40 -24.85
CA PRO A 45 0.78 -1.15 -24.34
C PRO A 45 0.35 0.32 -24.27
N PHE A 46 1.30 1.23 -24.00
CA PHE A 46 1.01 2.66 -23.83
C PHE A 46 1.38 3.50 -25.06
N HIS A 47 1.57 2.87 -26.24
CA HIS A 47 1.81 3.60 -27.47
C HIS A 47 0.59 4.43 -27.84
N GLU A 48 0.77 5.77 -27.94
CA GLU A 48 -0.30 6.74 -28.24
C GLU A 48 -1.49 6.76 -27.25
N VAL A 49 -1.40 6.05 -26.12
CA VAL A 49 -2.42 6.01 -25.06
C VAL A 49 -2.18 7.15 -24.07
N VAL A 50 -3.19 7.97 -23.80
CA VAL A 50 -3.11 9.13 -22.89
C VAL A 50 -4.44 9.37 -22.18
N GLY A 51 -4.40 10.16 -21.09
CA GLY A 51 -5.60 10.59 -20.36
C GLY A 51 -6.35 9.45 -19.70
N ASP A 52 -7.67 9.44 -19.83
CA ASP A 52 -8.54 8.44 -19.18
C ASP A 52 -8.31 7.02 -19.70
N GLU A 53 -7.92 6.86 -20.95
CA GLU A 53 -7.55 5.57 -21.51
C GLU A 53 -6.26 5.01 -20.88
N GLU A 54 -5.27 5.88 -20.62
CA GLU A 54 -4.05 5.51 -19.91
C GLU A 54 -4.38 5.03 -18.49
N LYS A 55 -5.23 5.75 -17.77
CA LYS A 55 -5.65 5.37 -16.42
C LYS A 55 -6.43 4.06 -16.39
N ALA A 56 -7.30 3.83 -17.34
CA ALA A 56 -8.01 2.57 -17.49
C ALA A 56 -7.07 1.40 -17.77
N LEU A 57 -6.03 1.62 -18.58
CA LEU A 57 -5.01 0.62 -18.84
C LEU A 57 -4.12 0.36 -17.62
N LEU A 58 -3.72 1.41 -16.89
CA LEU A 58 -3.00 1.28 -15.61
C LEU A 58 -3.82 0.47 -14.60
N ALA A 59 -5.11 0.76 -14.45
CA ALA A 59 -6.00 0.00 -13.58
C ALA A 59 -6.03 -1.52 -13.89
N THR A 60 -5.75 -1.89 -15.14
CA THR A 60 -5.69 -3.29 -15.56
C THR A 60 -4.30 -3.91 -15.34
N LEU A 61 -3.23 -3.16 -15.62
CA LEU A 61 -1.86 -3.68 -15.59
C LEU A 61 -1.25 -3.67 -14.19
N ARG A 62 -1.48 -2.61 -13.40
CA ARG A 62 -0.87 -2.45 -12.07
C ARG A 62 -1.16 -3.60 -11.10
N PRO A 63 -2.37 -4.17 -11.03
CA PRO A 63 -2.61 -5.37 -10.21
C PRO A 63 -1.79 -6.58 -10.64
N LEU A 64 -1.53 -6.74 -11.95
CA LEU A 64 -0.70 -7.84 -12.46
C LEU A 64 0.78 -7.64 -12.10
N GLU A 65 1.27 -6.41 -12.21
CA GLU A 65 2.63 -6.03 -11.79
C GLU A 65 2.80 -6.25 -10.28
N LEU A 66 1.82 -5.83 -9.47
CA LEU A 66 1.82 -6.04 -8.03
C LEU A 66 1.86 -7.53 -7.68
N ALA A 67 1.04 -8.35 -8.33
CA ALA A 67 1.03 -9.79 -8.10
C ALA A 67 2.39 -10.42 -8.42
N ARG A 68 3.03 -9.99 -9.51
CA ARG A 68 4.37 -10.47 -9.89
C ARG A 68 5.46 -9.99 -8.96
N SER A 69 5.42 -8.74 -8.54
CA SER A 69 6.32 -8.17 -7.55
C SER A 69 6.22 -8.92 -6.21
N ALA A 70 5.00 -9.13 -5.74
CA ALA A 70 4.73 -9.85 -4.50
C ALA A 70 5.24 -11.30 -4.52
N GLU A 71 5.07 -12.00 -5.65
CA GLU A 71 5.61 -13.34 -5.86
C GLU A 71 7.14 -13.36 -5.77
N ILE A 72 7.82 -12.42 -6.43
CA ILE A 72 9.29 -12.31 -6.44
C ILE A 72 9.83 -11.99 -5.05
N ILE A 73 9.17 -11.09 -4.31
CA ILE A 73 9.56 -10.72 -2.95
C ILE A 73 9.28 -11.87 -1.97
N GLY A 74 8.31 -12.73 -2.28
CA GLY A 74 7.94 -13.87 -1.45
C GLY A 74 6.84 -13.57 -0.43
N PHE A 75 5.91 -12.67 -0.75
CA PHE A 75 4.71 -12.49 0.06
C PHE A 75 3.80 -13.72 -0.05
N HIS A 76 3.26 -14.14 1.10
CA HIS A 76 2.34 -15.27 1.18
C HIS A 76 0.90 -14.92 0.79
N ARG A 77 0.54 -13.65 0.96
CA ARG A 77 -0.78 -13.10 0.61
C ARG A 77 -0.63 -11.64 0.20
N VAL A 78 -1.41 -11.24 -0.79
CA VAL A 78 -1.68 -9.84 -1.13
C VAL A 78 -3.16 -9.57 -0.86
N GLU A 79 -3.45 -8.58 -0.06
CA GLU A 79 -4.81 -8.13 0.23
C GLU A 79 -5.02 -6.73 -0.33
N MET A 80 -6.02 -6.57 -1.18
CA MET A 80 -6.42 -5.28 -1.74
C MET A 80 -7.59 -4.72 -0.93
N LEU A 81 -7.46 -3.54 -0.34
CA LEU A 81 -8.57 -2.89 0.34
C LEU A 81 -9.63 -2.35 -0.62
N GLY A 82 -9.28 -2.20 -1.90
CA GLY A 82 -10.24 -1.94 -2.98
C GLY A 82 -10.67 -0.49 -3.14
N TYR A 83 -9.86 0.46 -2.68
CA TYR A 83 -10.08 1.88 -2.93
C TYR A 83 -9.44 2.31 -4.25
N ARG A 84 -9.99 3.37 -4.84
CA ARG A 84 -9.36 4.05 -5.96
C ARG A 84 -8.16 4.87 -5.48
N ASP A 85 -7.10 4.90 -6.27
CA ASP A 85 -5.94 5.78 -6.07
C ASP A 85 -6.37 7.26 -6.05
N SER A 86 -5.83 8.02 -5.11
CA SER A 86 -6.13 9.45 -4.94
C SER A 86 -5.28 10.35 -5.83
N GLY A 87 -4.22 9.83 -6.42
CA GLY A 87 -3.22 10.62 -7.12
C GLY A 87 -2.37 11.50 -6.19
N MET A 88 -1.45 12.23 -6.78
CA MET A 88 -0.59 13.16 -6.05
C MET A 88 -1.39 14.31 -5.43
N LEU A 89 -0.80 14.96 -4.43
CA LEU A 89 -1.37 16.14 -3.79
C LEU A 89 -1.77 17.18 -4.84
N ASP A 90 -2.94 17.78 -4.66
CA ASP A 90 -3.55 18.75 -5.58
C ASP A 90 -3.96 18.19 -6.96
N SER A 91 -3.91 16.87 -7.15
CA SER A 91 -4.48 16.23 -8.33
C SER A 91 -6.01 16.36 -8.34
N PRO A 92 -6.65 16.52 -9.52
CA PRO A 92 -8.10 16.44 -9.66
C PRO A 92 -8.70 15.12 -9.12
N ALA A 93 -7.92 14.04 -9.11
CA ALA A 93 -8.32 12.75 -8.58
C ALA A 93 -8.60 12.78 -7.06
N ASN A 94 -8.01 13.73 -6.31
CA ASN A 94 -8.27 13.88 -4.88
C ASN A 94 -9.74 14.23 -4.57
N ALA A 95 -10.45 14.83 -5.51
CA ALA A 95 -11.87 15.18 -5.36
C ALA A 95 -12.82 14.02 -5.74
N ASN A 96 -12.30 12.90 -6.22
CA ASN A 96 -13.12 11.74 -6.56
C ASN A 96 -13.65 11.08 -5.27
N PRO A 97 -14.98 10.95 -5.08
CA PRO A 97 -15.53 10.38 -3.85
C PRO A 97 -15.18 8.90 -3.63
N ALA A 98 -14.74 8.20 -4.67
CA ALA A 98 -14.30 6.80 -4.57
C ALA A 98 -12.81 6.67 -4.23
N CYS A 99 -12.04 7.76 -4.20
CA CYS A 99 -10.61 7.69 -3.90
C CYS A 99 -10.34 7.44 -2.40
N PHE A 100 -9.21 6.85 -2.11
CA PHE A 100 -8.86 6.44 -0.76
C PHE A 100 -8.76 7.63 0.21
N HIS A 101 -8.25 8.77 -0.24
CA HIS A 101 -8.19 10.00 0.55
C HIS A 101 -9.57 10.42 1.09
N MET A 102 -10.63 10.27 0.28
CA MET A 102 -12.00 10.63 0.64
C MET A 102 -12.75 9.53 1.40
N ALA A 103 -12.19 8.32 1.50
CA ALA A 103 -12.84 7.20 2.18
C ALA A 103 -13.15 7.54 3.66
N ASP A 104 -14.31 7.07 4.13
CA ASP A 104 -14.65 7.14 5.55
C ASP A 104 -13.57 6.48 6.41
N MET A 105 -13.17 7.14 7.49
CA MET A 105 -12.06 6.71 8.31
C MET A 105 -12.38 5.39 9.04
N ASP A 106 -13.57 5.29 9.62
CA ASP A 106 -13.92 4.09 10.40
C ASP A 106 -14.14 2.88 9.49
N GLU A 107 -14.68 3.10 8.30
CA GLU A 107 -14.82 2.05 7.29
C GLU A 107 -13.44 1.55 6.82
N ALA A 108 -12.50 2.45 6.54
CA ALA A 108 -11.15 2.10 6.10
C ALA A 108 -10.35 1.38 7.21
N VAL A 109 -10.47 1.84 8.45
CA VAL A 109 -9.91 1.16 9.62
C VAL A 109 -10.51 -0.23 9.77
N GLY A 110 -11.82 -0.38 9.62
CA GLY A 110 -12.51 -1.66 9.71
C GLY A 110 -12.00 -2.69 8.70
N ARG A 111 -11.78 -2.30 7.44
CA ARG A 111 -11.17 -3.19 6.44
C ARG A 111 -9.79 -3.69 6.89
N LEU A 112 -8.96 -2.81 7.44
CA LEU A 112 -7.64 -3.20 7.93
C LEU A 112 -7.70 -4.05 9.20
N VAL A 113 -8.61 -3.74 10.14
CA VAL A 113 -8.87 -4.57 11.34
C VAL A 113 -9.26 -5.99 10.96
N LYS A 114 -10.13 -6.15 9.96
CA LYS A 114 -10.50 -7.46 9.44
C LYS A 114 -9.26 -8.27 9.04
N VAL A 115 -8.37 -7.69 8.25
CA VAL A 115 -7.13 -8.36 7.82
C VAL A 115 -6.23 -8.68 9.01
N ILE A 116 -6.09 -7.76 9.98
CA ILE A 116 -5.28 -7.98 11.19
C ILE A 116 -5.84 -9.17 12.00
N ARG A 117 -7.15 -9.26 12.18
CA ARG A 117 -7.77 -10.37 12.94
C ARG A 117 -7.69 -11.71 12.19
N GLU A 118 -7.84 -11.70 10.88
CA GLU A 118 -7.67 -12.90 10.05
C GLU A 118 -6.24 -13.44 10.07
N GLU A 119 -5.25 -12.56 9.87
CA GLU A 119 -3.84 -12.94 9.71
C GLU A 119 -3.09 -13.04 11.05
N ARG A 120 -3.59 -12.40 12.09
CA ARG A 120 -3.02 -12.39 13.45
C ARG A 120 -1.52 -12.06 13.46
N PRO A 121 -1.08 -10.96 12.83
CA PRO A 121 0.33 -10.65 12.69
C PRO A 121 0.96 -10.27 14.03
N HIS A 122 2.22 -10.67 14.24
CA HIS A 122 3.00 -10.19 15.39
C HIS A 122 3.53 -8.77 15.17
N VAL A 123 3.75 -8.41 13.92
CA VAL A 123 4.38 -7.14 13.54
C VAL A 123 3.58 -6.46 12.43
N LEU A 124 3.26 -5.17 12.61
CA LEU A 124 2.82 -4.30 11.54
C LEU A 124 3.95 -3.36 11.11
N VAL A 125 4.04 -3.15 9.80
CA VAL A 125 4.94 -2.14 9.21
C VAL A 125 4.12 -1.25 8.30
N THR A 126 4.23 0.06 8.47
CA THR A 126 3.48 1.05 7.71
C THR A 126 4.31 2.30 7.41
N TYR A 127 3.69 3.32 6.83
CA TYR A 127 4.30 4.64 6.65
C TYR A 127 4.45 5.36 7.99
N ASN A 128 5.47 6.22 8.09
CA ASN A 128 5.64 7.11 9.24
C ASN A 128 4.68 8.32 9.18
N ASP A 129 4.73 9.16 10.19
CA ASP A 129 3.97 10.41 10.33
C ASP A 129 4.66 11.63 9.69
N ASP A 130 5.91 11.50 9.25
CA ASP A 130 6.63 12.55 8.53
C ASP A 130 6.43 12.42 7.02
N HIS A 131 5.50 13.19 6.49
CA HIS A 131 5.18 13.26 5.07
C HIS A 131 5.78 14.46 4.34
N SER A 132 6.67 15.22 5.00
CA SER A 132 7.23 16.47 4.47
C SER A 132 8.01 16.30 3.17
N GLY A 133 8.64 15.13 2.96
CA GLY A 133 9.42 14.83 1.77
C GLY A 133 8.59 14.29 0.59
N TYR A 134 7.43 13.69 0.86
CA TYR A 134 6.54 13.11 -0.16
C TYR A 134 5.10 13.05 0.37
N PRO A 135 4.36 14.15 0.31
CA PRO A 135 3.03 14.29 0.93
C PRO A 135 1.93 13.66 0.08
N HIS A 136 2.05 12.39 -0.28
CA HIS A 136 1.00 11.69 -1.02
C HIS A 136 -0.22 11.47 -0.13
N PRO A 137 -1.43 11.85 -0.54
CA PRO A 137 -2.64 11.74 0.28
C PRO A 137 -2.89 10.31 0.80
N ASP A 138 -2.64 9.30 -0.03
CA ASP A 138 -2.84 7.90 0.34
C ASP A 138 -1.81 7.43 1.38
N HIS A 139 -0.55 7.93 1.35
CA HIS A 139 0.44 7.58 2.37
C HIS A 139 0.06 8.14 3.75
N VAL A 140 -0.46 9.36 3.78
CA VAL A 140 -0.99 9.98 5.02
C VAL A 140 -2.15 9.13 5.55
N LYS A 141 -3.11 8.78 4.67
CA LYS A 141 -4.28 7.98 5.05
C LYS A 141 -3.89 6.58 5.52
N VAL A 142 -2.91 5.92 4.86
CA VAL A 142 -2.39 4.61 5.30
C VAL A 142 -1.80 4.69 6.70
N HIS A 143 -1.01 5.73 7.00
CA HIS A 143 -0.51 5.94 8.35
C HIS A 143 -1.66 6.05 9.37
N GLU A 144 -2.63 6.91 9.10
CA GLU A 144 -3.75 7.17 10.00
C GLU A 144 -4.61 5.93 10.27
N ILE A 145 -4.95 5.16 9.23
CA ILE A 145 -5.74 3.92 9.41
C ILE A 145 -4.93 2.85 10.13
N SER A 146 -3.62 2.76 9.87
CA SER A 146 -2.75 1.75 10.49
C SER A 146 -2.59 1.95 11.99
N VAL A 147 -2.41 3.20 12.44
CA VAL A 147 -2.33 3.54 13.88
C VAL A 147 -3.62 3.15 14.58
N ARG A 148 -4.77 3.55 14.02
CA ARG A 148 -6.07 3.23 14.62
C ARG A 148 -6.40 1.75 14.58
N ALA A 149 -6.08 1.06 13.48
CA ALA A 149 -6.35 -0.36 13.33
C ALA A 149 -5.49 -1.21 14.29
N PHE A 150 -4.25 -0.77 14.60
CA PHE A 150 -3.39 -1.44 15.57
C PHE A 150 -4.04 -1.54 16.95
N ASP A 151 -4.66 -0.44 17.41
CA ASP A 151 -5.34 -0.39 18.70
C ASP A 151 -6.72 -1.10 18.64
N ARG A 152 -7.52 -0.77 17.61
CA ARG A 152 -8.91 -1.27 17.49
C ARG A 152 -9.00 -2.77 17.17
N ALA A 153 -7.96 -3.36 16.59
CA ALA A 153 -7.95 -4.79 16.33
C ALA A 153 -7.92 -5.63 17.62
N ALA A 154 -7.41 -5.06 18.72
CA ALA A 154 -7.37 -5.71 20.03
C ALA A 154 -8.66 -5.53 20.86
N ASP A 155 -9.51 -4.60 20.48
CA ASP A 155 -10.70 -4.21 21.23
C ASP A 155 -11.95 -4.91 20.65
N ASP A 156 -12.66 -5.68 21.46
CA ASP A 156 -13.84 -6.43 21.07
C ASP A 156 -15.09 -5.57 20.86
N GLU A 157 -15.09 -4.33 21.32
CA GLU A 157 -16.15 -3.35 21.06
C GLU A 157 -16.11 -2.81 19.62
N TRP A 158 -14.93 -2.88 18.95
CA TRP A 158 -14.75 -2.42 17.59
C TRP A 158 -14.85 -3.58 16.59
N TYR A 159 -15.75 -3.45 15.62
CA TYR A 159 -15.91 -4.39 14.50
C TYR A 159 -16.08 -5.87 14.94
N PRO A 160 -17.02 -6.18 15.84
CA PRO A 160 -17.20 -7.55 16.37
C PRO A 160 -17.51 -8.57 15.27
N GLU A 161 -18.02 -8.11 14.12
CA GLU A 161 -18.29 -8.94 12.95
C GLU A 161 -17.04 -9.47 12.24
N PHE A 162 -15.85 -8.91 12.52
CA PHE A 162 -14.59 -9.31 11.88
C PHE A 162 -13.78 -10.34 12.70
N GLY A 163 -14.43 -11.02 13.62
CA GLY A 163 -13.84 -12.14 14.37
C GLY A 163 -13.16 -11.71 15.67
N GLU A 164 -12.44 -12.66 16.26
CA GLU A 164 -11.82 -12.50 17.58
C GLU A 164 -10.74 -11.42 17.59
N PRO A 165 -10.68 -10.59 18.64
CA PRO A 165 -9.65 -9.56 18.80
C PRO A 165 -8.24 -10.11 18.71
N TRP A 166 -7.35 -9.30 18.15
CA TRP A 166 -5.94 -9.61 18.06
C TRP A 166 -5.07 -8.37 18.27
N GLN A 167 -4.14 -8.43 19.24
CA GLN A 167 -3.15 -7.38 19.47
C GLN A 167 -1.83 -7.73 18.79
N PRO A 168 -1.44 -7.03 17.70
CA PRO A 168 -0.08 -7.14 17.21
C PRO A 168 0.94 -6.68 18.26
N LEU A 169 2.10 -7.32 18.32
CA LEU A 169 3.10 -7.07 19.36
C LEU A 169 3.98 -5.84 19.10
N LYS A 170 4.16 -5.51 17.82
CA LYS A 170 5.07 -4.43 17.40
C LYS A 170 4.49 -3.66 16.23
N PHE A 171 4.76 -2.36 16.26
CA PHE A 171 4.39 -1.43 15.20
C PHE A 171 5.63 -0.67 14.73
N TYR A 172 5.95 -0.76 13.46
CA TYR A 172 7.13 -0.12 12.87
C TYR A 172 6.75 0.80 11.73
N TYR A 173 7.52 1.86 11.60
CA TYR A 173 7.45 2.76 10.46
C TYR A 173 8.55 2.47 9.44
N SER A 174 8.20 2.48 8.17
CA SER A 174 9.16 2.55 7.08
C SER A 174 9.73 3.96 7.00
N ALA A 175 11.06 4.10 7.06
CA ALA A 175 11.73 5.39 7.00
C ALA A 175 12.96 5.36 6.10
N TRP A 176 13.24 6.49 5.44
CA TRP A 176 14.47 6.72 4.70
C TRP A 176 15.48 7.39 5.63
N SER A 177 16.40 6.63 6.20
CA SER A 177 17.47 7.21 7.02
C SER A 177 18.50 7.94 6.15
N ARG A 178 19.12 9.00 6.70
CA ARG A 178 20.22 9.71 6.02
C ARG A 178 21.35 8.75 5.63
N MET A 179 21.69 7.79 6.49
CA MET A 179 22.71 6.78 6.23
C MET A 179 22.36 5.93 5.00
N ARG A 180 21.09 5.51 4.84
CA ARG A 180 20.65 4.76 3.68
C ARG A 180 20.71 5.59 2.41
N ILE A 181 20.29 6.85 2.47
CA ILE A 181 20.35 7.78 1.32
C ILE A 181 21.81 7.98 0.90
N THR A 182 22.73 8.23 1.83
CA THR A 182 24.17 8.39 1.54
C THR A 182 24.74 7.14 0.88
N ALA A 183 24.46 5.96 1.42
CA ALA A 183 24.96 4.69 0.88
C ALA A 183 24.45 4.33 -0.54
N ILE A 184 23.34 4.92 -0.98
CA ILE A 184 22.82 4.74 -2.34
C ILE A 184 23.54 5.68 -3.33
N HIS A 185 24.06 6.82 -2.85
CA HIS A 185 24.71 7.83 -3.68
C HIS A 185 26.25 7.69 -3.74
N GLU A 186 26.86 6.82 -2.98
CA GLU A 186 28.27 6.41 -3.02
C GLU A 186 28.47 5.21 -3.96
#